data_55ce8cb2bb9d9fd39388a7c3892c50df
#
_entry.id   55ce8cb2bb9d9fd39388a7c3892c50df
#
_cell.length_a   1.000
_cell.length_b   1.000
_cell.length_c   1.000
_cell.angle_alpha   90.00
_cell.angle_beta   90.00
_cell.angle_gamma   90.00
#
_symmetry.space_group_name_H-M   'P 1'
#
loop_
_entity.id
_entity.type
_entity.pdbx_description
1 polymer ?
#
loop_
_entity_poly.entity_id
_entity_poly.type
_entity_poly.pdbx_seq_one_letter_code
_entity_poly.pdbx_strand_id
1 'polypeptide(L)'
;LGATFFYLWNAFSLNKHIMNRRSFFKNGSLVAIGSTIVNPFQVFAQQTDFDTLKKNKKAKNIIFLVSDGMSTGTLNMADLFLSRKTGKGSHWLQLYKENRVTRALMDTASANSIVTDSSAGSSSWGGGVRVPNGSLNVGANGEQYLPILQKFKQAGKMVGCVTTVPITHATPAGFCVNSKSRNSQEDIAGQYLDLNFDVMMGGGNQYFAADKRKDKADMYAKFAAKGYQVAKTRTEMMSASNDKPVLGVFGEDAIPYYIDRNNDAELQKTVPSLAEMAQKAIDRMKNHPKGFVMQIESGKVDW
;
A
#
# COMPACT_ATOMS: atom_id res chain seq x y z
N LEU A 1 -13.92 -9.38 -19.45
CA LEU A 1 -15.08 -9.38 -20.37
C LEU A 1 -15.60 -10.79 -20.67
N GLY A 2 -14.80 -11.88 -20.50
CA GLY A 2 -15.22 -13.25 -20.78
C GLY A 2 -16.05 -13.93 -19.68
N ALA A 3 -15.88 -13.58 -18.41
CA ALA A 3 -16.52 -14.30 -17.31
C ALA A 3 -17.98 -13.87 -17.05
N THR A 4 -18.36 -12.67 -17.44
CA THR A 4 -19.73 -12.16 -17.24
C THR A 4 -20.70 -12.69 -18.29
N PHE A 5 -20.22 -13.06 -19.45
CA PHE A 5 -21.04 -13.63 -20.55
C PHE A 5 -21.44 -15.09 -20.28
N PHE A 6 -20.63 -15.87 -19.58
CA PHE A 6 -20.90 -17.27 -19.30
C PHE A 6 -22.02 -17.52 -18.28
N TYR A 7 -22.19 -16.61 -17.32
CA TYR A 7 -23.25 -16.72 -16.31
C TYR A 7 -24.65 -16.33 -16.83
N LEU A 8 -24.72 -15.47 -17.83
CA LEU A 8 -25.99 -15.09 -18.47
C LEU A 8 -26.51 -16.17 -19.45
N TRP A 9 -25.64 -17.03 -19.96
CA TRP A 9 -26.05 -18.11 -20.90
C TRP A 9 -26.77 -19.25 -20.18
N ASN A 10 -26.41 -19.60 -18.98
CA ASN A 10 -27.03 -20.69 -18.22
C ASN A 10 -28.41 -20.36 -17.61
N ALA A 11 -28.77 -19.09 -17.52
CA ALA A 11 -30.08 -18.67 -17.03
C ALA A 11 -31.17 -18.66 -18.13
N PHE A 12 -30.81 -18.82 -19.41
CA PHE A 12 -31.74 -18.74 -20.55
C PHE A 12 -32.02 -20.07 -21.24
N SER A 13 -31.68 -21.22 -20.68
CA SER A 13 -31.79 -22.54 -21.31
C SER A 13 -33.13 -23.23 -21.11
N LEU A 14 -34.18 -22.56 -20.72
CA LEU A 14 -35.53 -23.10 -20.59
C LEU A 14 -36.54 -22.23 -21.34
N ASN A 15 -36.53 -22.28 -22.62
CA ASN A 15 -37.63 -22.21 -23.59
C ASN A 15 -37.09 -21.77 -24.97
N LYS A 16 -37.25 -22.63 -25.96
CA LYS A 16 -36.93 -22.34 -27.37
C LYS A 16 -37.88 -21.30 -27.97
N HIS A 17 -37.68 -20.02 -27.62
CA HIS A 17 -38.14 -18.91 -28.46
C HIS A 17 -36.92 -18.19 -29.01
N ILE A 18 -36.66 -18.36 -30.31
CA ILE A 18 -35.66 -17.62 -31.06
C ILE A 18 -36.05 -16.15 -31.03
N MET A 19 -35.42 -15.39 -30.16
CA MET A 19 -35.62 -13.94 -30.04
C MET A 19 -34.92 -13.30 -31.26
N ASN A 20 -35.69 -12.65 -32.15
CA ASN A 20 -35.11 -11.94 -33.27
C ASN A 20 -34.44 -10.63 -32.83
N ARG A 21 -33.53 -10.10 -33.66
CA ARG A 21 -32.78 -8.87 -33.37
C ARG A 21 -33.68 -7.69 -33.00
N ARG A 22 -34.86 -7.57 -33.57
CA ARG A 22 -35.80 -6.48 -33.33
C ARG A 22 -36.46 -6.57 -31.94
N SER A 23 -36.72 -7.79 -31.45
CA SER A 23 -37.21 -8.04 -30.09
C SER A 23 -36.11 -7.78 -29.05
N PHE A 24 -34.87 -8.08 -29.37
CA PHE A 24 -33.72 -7.78 -28.52
C PHE A 24 -33.57 -6.26 -28.31
N PHE A 25 -33.60 -5.48 -29.39
CA PHE A 25 -33.48 -4.03 -29.28
C PHE A 25 -34.70 -3.36 -28.65
N LYS A 26 -35.93 -3.85 -28.88
CA LYS A 26 -37.12 -3.35 -28.18
C LYS A 26 -37.06 -3.56 -26.66
N ASN A 27 -36.66 -4.77 -26.24
CA ASN A 27 -36.55 -5.08 -24.81
C ASN A 27 -35.33 -4.42 -24.17
N GLY A 28 -34.21 -4.30 -24.91
CA GLY A 28 -33.04 -3.53 -24.45
C GLY A 28 -33.30 -2.05 -24.28
N SER A 29 -34.14 -1.44 -25.15
CA SER A 29 -34.52 -0.04 -25.03
C SER A 29 -35.43 0.23 -23.83
N LEU A 30 -36.31 -0.71 -23.47
CA LEU A 30 -37.15 -0.64 -22.29
C LEU A 30 -36.32 -0.72 -20.99
N VAL A 31 -35.26 -1.54 -20.97
CA VAL A 31 -34.31 -1.61 -19.85
C VAL A 31 -33.49 -0.32 -19.76
N ALA A 32 -33.06 0.25 -20.87
CA ALA A 32 -32.33 1.53 -20.90
C ALA A 32 -33.20 2.72 -20.46
N ILE A 33 -34.49 2.76 -20.83
CA ILE A 33 -35.42 3.81 -20.37
C ILE A 33 -35.79 3.61 -18.90
N GLY A 34 -35.94 2.38 -18.44
CA GLY A 34 -36.16 2.06 -17.02
C GLY A 34 -34.98 2.46 -16.12
N SER A 35 -33.76 2.36 -16.63
CA SER A 35 -32.55 2.73 -15.86
C SER A 35 -32.32 4.25 -15.74
N THR A 36 -33.00 5.08 -16.54
CA THR A 36 -32.95 6.54 -16.40
C THR A 36 -33.89 7.08 -15.30
N ILE A 37 -34.87 6.26 -14.89
CA ILE A 37 -35.82 6.62 -13.82
C ILE A 37 -35.32 6.13 -12.44
N VAL A 38 -34.47 5.09 -12.42
CA VAL A 38 -33.83 4.59 -11.19
C VAL A 38 -32.38 5.06 -11.22
N ASN A 39 -32.02 5.89 -10.24
CA ASN A 39 -30.65 6.39 -10.10
C ASN A 39 -29.66 5.22 -10.23
N PRO A 40 -28.78 5.16 -11.27
CA PRO A 40 -27.93 4.00 -11.53
C PRO A 40 -26.97 3.71 -10.38
N PHE A 41 -26.74 4.66 -9.47
CA PHE A 41 -26.01 4.44 -8.23
C PHE A 41 -26.75 3.59 -7.18
N GLN A 42 -28.06 3.38 -7.31
CA GLN A 42 -28.81 2.54 -6.36
C GLN A 42 -28.81 1.04 -6.72
N VAL A 43 -28.51 0.68 -7.96
CA VAL A 43 -28.58 -0.72 -8.41
C VAL A 43 -27.30 -1.50 -8.06
N PHE A 44 -26.18 -0.81 -7.81
CA PHE A 44 -24.92 -1.43 -7.41
C PHE A 44 -24.54 -1.23 -5.93
N ALA A 45 -25.25 -0.39 -5.22
CA ALA A 45 -25.19 -0.34 -3.77
C ALA A 45 -26.13 -1.42 -3.23
N GLN A 46 -25.67 -2.63 -2.98
CA GLN A 46 -26.20 -3.35 -1.84
C GLN A 46 -26.14 -2.34 -0.71
N GLN A 47 -27.32 -1.90 -0.25
CA GLN A 47 -27.47 -0.95 0.83
C GLN A 47 -26.83 -1.57 2.07
N THR A 48 -25.51 -1.45 2.15
CA THR A 48 -24.85 -1.52 3.44
C THR A 48 -25.47 -0.37 4.17
N ASP A 49 -26.22 -0.65 5.22
CA ASP A 49 -26.91 0.34 6.03
C ASP A 49 -25.88 1.33 6.59
N PHE A 50 -25.54 2.35 5.78
CA PHE A 50 -24.62 3.42 6.14
C PHE A 50 -25.12 4.22 7.34
N ASP A 51 -26.40 4.12 7.69
CA ASP A 51 -26.96 4.80 8.86
C ASP A 51 -26.60 4.08 10.18
N THR A 52 -26.34 2.77 10.14
CA THR A 52 -25.74 2.07 11.29
C THR A 52 -24.25 2.35 11.43
N LEU A 53 -23.53 2.68 10.36
CA LEU A 53 -22.12 3.12 10.41
C LEU A 53 -21.97 4.57 10.89
N LYS A 54 -23.00 5.40 10.78
CA LYS A 54 -23.01 6.80 11.24
C LYS A 54 -23.03 6.98 12.76
N LYS A 55 -23.18 5.93 13.55
CA LYS A 55 -23.00 6.02 15.01
C LYS A 55 -21.53 6.17 15.38
N ASN A 56 -20.97 7.35 15.08
CA ASN A 56 -19.87 8.02 15.81
C ASN A 56 -18.59 7.24 16.15
N LYS A 57 -18.22 6.16 15.46
CA LYS A 57 -16.91 5.53 15.65
C LYS A 57 -15.95 5.98 14.57
N LYS A 58 -15.24 7.07 14.81
CA LYS A 58 -14.09 7.47 13.97
C LYS A 58 -13.01 6.38 14.06
N ALA A 59 -12.46 5.98 12.91
CA ALA A 59 -11.33 5.06 12.89
C ALA A 59 -10.16 5.65 13.68
N LYS A 60 -9.68 4.92 14.68
CA LYS A 60 -8.57 5.33 15.52
C LYS A 60 -7.24 4.98 14.87
N ASN A 61 -7.16 3.81 14.25
CA ASN A 61 -5.98 3.28 13.59
C ASN A 61 -6.28 3.05 12.10
N ILE A 62 -5.31 3.38 11.25
CA ILE A 62 -5.41 3.18 9.79
C ILE A 62 -4.13 2.50 9.32
N ILE A 63 -4.28 1.44 8.55
CA ILE A 63 -3.18 0.72 7.90
C ILE A 63 -3.43 0.72 6.39
N PHE A 64 -2.49 1.28 5.63
CA PHE A 64 -2.46 1.18 4.18
C PHE A 64 -1.61 -0.04 3.80
N LEU A 65 -2.21 -1.02 3.13
CA LEU A 65 -1.50 -2.14 2.55
C LEU A 65 -1.29 -1.87 1.07
N VAL A 66 -0.03 -1.84 0.64
CA VAL A 66 0.34 -1.57 -0.75
C VAL A 66 1.06 -2.79 -1.32
N SER A 67 0.65 -3.23 -2.50
CA SER A 67 1.37 -4.19 -3.32
C SER A 67 1.72 -3.48 -4.62
N ASP A 68 2.98 -3.04 -4.74
CA ASP A 68 3.45 -2.23 -5.87
C ASP A 68 3.44 -3.06 -7.16
N GLY A 69 3.06 -2.45 -8.28
CA GLY A 69 3.03 -3.10 -9.59
C GLY A 69 2.05 -4.27 -9.73
N MET A 70 1.25 -4.58 -8.71
CA MET A 70 0.37 -5.75 -8.73
C MET A 70 -0.80 -5.59 -9.70
N SER A 71 -0.84 -6.44 -10.73
CA SER A 71 -2.01 -6.58 -11.60
C SER A 71 -3.06 -7.54 -11.01
N THR A 72 -4.27 -7.50 -11.56
CA THR A 72 -5.30 -8.52 -11.23
C THR A 72 -4.85 -9.93 -11.59
N GLY A 73 -4.02 -10.07 -12.63
CA GLY A 73 -3.41 -11.35 -13.03
C GLY A 73 -2.45 -11.87 -11.97
N THR A 74 -1.62 -11.02 -11.41
CA THR A 74 -0.68 -11.36 -10.33
C THR A 74 -1.42 -11.87 -9.09
N LEU A 75 -2.50 -11.19 -8.69
CA LEU A 75 -3.33 -11.60 -7.55
C LEU A 75 -3.96 -12.98 -7.79
N ASN A 76 -4.50 -13.23 -9.01
CA ASN A 76 -5.11 -14.50 -9.35
C ASN A 76 -4.09 -15.64 -9.41
N MET A 77 -2.90 -15.40 -9.97
CA MET A 77 -1.82 -16.39 -9.96
C MET A 77 -1.38 -16.75 -8.55
N ALA A 78 -1.24 -15.76 -7.67
CA ALA A 78 -0.89 -16.00 -6.27
C ALA A 78 -1.97 -16.82 -5.54
N ASP A 79 -3.25 -16.56 -5.79
CA ASP A 79 -4.36 -17.31 -5.21
C ASP A 79 -4.36 -18.77 -5.67
N LEU A 80 -4.19 -19.00 -6.98
CA LEU A 80 -4.11 -20.34 -7.56
C LEU A 80 -2.88 -21.12 -7.04
N PHE A 81 -1.72 -20.47 -6.96
CA PHE A 81 -0.52 -21.07 -6.42
C PHE A 81 -0.70 -21.50 -4.95
N LEU A 82 -1.23 -20.60 -4.12
CA LEU A 82 -1.51 -20.89 -2.72
C LEU A 82 -2.54 -22.00 -2.57
N SER A 83 -3.61 -21.98 -3.37
CA SER A 83 -4.65 -23.03 -3.35
C SER A 83 -4.07 -24.40 -3.65
N ARG A 84 -3.17 -24.51 -4.64
CA ARG A 84 -2.50 -25.76 -4.99
C ARG A 84 -1.50 -26.21 -3.92
N LYS A 85 -0.75 -25.29 -3.34
CA LYS A 85 0.29 -25.58 -2.35
C LYS A 85 -0.27 -25.92 -0.97
N THR A 86 -1.35 -25.26 -0.55
CA THR A 86 -1.84 -25.31 0.83
C THR A 86 -3.28 -25.81 0.97
N GLY A 87 -3.98 -26.04 -0.14
CA GLY A 87 -5.42 -26.34 -0.15
C GLY A 87 -6.31 -25.11 0.11
N LYS A 88 -5.71 -23.92 0.34
CA LYS A 88 -6.44 -22.67 0.64
C LYS A 88 -5.94 -21.55 -0.26
N GLY A 89 -6.86 -20.74 -0.77
CA GLY A 89 -6.52 -19.54 -1.54
C GLY A 89 -5.97 -18.42 -0.67
N SER A 90 -5.72 -17.27 -1.29
CA SER A 90 -5.24 -16.08 -0.60
C SER A 90 -6.29 -15.50 0.34
N HIS A 91 -5.85 -15.01 1.50
CA HIS A 91 -6.73 -14.27 2.42
C HIS A 91 -7.35 -13.04 1.78
N TRP A 92 -6.66 -12.41 0.82
CA TRP A 92 -7.17 -11.25 0.10
C TRP A 92 -8.45 -11.60 -0.68
N LEU A 93 -8.43 -12.63 -1.53
CA LEU A 93 -9.61 -13.05 -2.26
C LEU A 93 -10.68 -13.68 -1.37
N GLN A 94 -10.29 -14.31 -0.25
CA GLN A 94 -11.23 -14.81 0.74
C GLN A 94 -12.10 -13.67 1.32
N LEU A 95 -11.51 -12.52 1.65
CA LEU A 95 -12.26 -11.33 2.11
C LEU A 95 -13.32 -10.88 1.10
N TYR A 96 -13.03 -11.01 -0.21
CA TYR A 96 -14.01 -10.72 -1.26
C TYR A 96 -15.15 -11.74 -1.31
N LYS A 97 -14.82 -13.04 -1.20
CA LYS A 97 -15.81 -14.12 -1.18
C LYS A 97 -16.75 -14.04 0.02
N GLU A 98 -16.23 -13.58 1.15
CA GLU A 98 -16.98 -13.40 2.40
C GLU A 98 -17.72 -12.07 2.51
N ASN A 99 -17.66 -11.20 1.50
CA ASN A 99 -18.25 -9.85 1.50
C ASN A 99 -17.83 -8.98 2.71
N ARG A 100 -16.60 -9.15 3.17
CA ARG A 100 -16.02 -8.41 4.32
C ARG A 100 -15.31 -7.13 3.93
N VAL A 101 -15.26 -6.80 2.65
CA VAL A 101 -14.58 -5.63 2.10
C VAL A 101 -15.42 -4.92 1.06
N THR A 102 -15.28 -3.62 0.98
CA THR A 102 -15.75 -2.83 -0.16
C THR A 102 -14.65 -2.78 -1.21
N ARG A 103 -15.02 -2.95 -2.48
CA ARG A 103 -14.12 -2.95 -3.63
C ARG A 103 -14.35 -1.73 -4.49
N ALA A 104 -13.29 -1.14 -4.98
CA ALA A 104 -13.34 -0.05 -5.95
C ALA A 104 -12.17 -0.15 -6.93
N LEU A 105 -12.32 0.47 -8.09
CA LEU A 105 -11.23 0.77 -9.00
C LEU A 105 -10.83 2.23 -8.81
N MET A 106 -9.54 2.50 -8.95
CA MET A 106 -8.99 3.84 -8.88
C MET A 106 -8.19 4.12 -10.15
N ASP A 107 -8.37 5.30 -10.72
CA ASP A 107 -7.50 5.79 -11.77
C ASP A 107 -6.15 6.21 -11.18
N THR A 108 -5.09 5.57 -11.65
CA THR A 108 -3.72 5.78 -11.15
C THR A 108 -2.87 6.64 -12.08
N ALA A 109 -3.42 7.23 -13.15
CA ALA A 109 -2.67 8.10 -14.04
C ALA A 109 -1.96 9.21 -13.28
N SER A 110 -0.70 9.52 -13.66
CA SER A 110 0.05 10.65 -13.12
C SER A 110 -0.37 11.98 -13.75
N ALA A 111 0.20 13.09 -13.33
CA ALA A 111 -0.11 14.40 -13.91
C ALA A 111 0.40 14.56 -15.35
N ASN A 112 1.37 13.77 -15.80
CA ASN A 112 2.01 13.87 -17.12
C ASN A 112 1.99 12.58 -17.93
N SER A 113 1.34 11.51 -17.43
CA SER A 113 1.29 10.22 -18.14
C SER A 113 0.07 9.40 -17.69
N ILE A 114 -0.54 8.67 -18.63
CA ILE A 114 -1.57 7.67 -18.34
C ILE A 114 -0.99 6.44 -17.60
N VAL A 115 0.33 6.22 -17.72
CA VAL A 115 1.06 5.18 -17.00
C VAL A 115 1.82 5.85 -15.86
N THR A 116 1.41 5.57 -14.63
CA THR A 116 2.05 6.09 -13.43
C THR A 116 3.36 5.37 -13.14
N ASP A 117 4.27 6.05 -12.44
CA ASP A 117 5.31 5.37 -11.67
C ASP A 117 4.91 5.30 -10.18
N SER A 118 5.70 4.58 -9.37
CA SER A 118 5.40 4.42 -7.94
C SER A 118 5.43 5.75 -7.18
N SER A 119 6.20 6.75 -7.63
CA SER A 119 6.27 8.06 -6.95
C SER A 119 4.99 8.88 -7.14
N ALA A 120 4.49 8.98 -8.36
CA ALA A 120 3.22 9.67 -8.63
C ALA A 120 2.03 8.87 -8.06
N GLY A 121 2.05 7.54 -8.18
CA GLY A 121 1.03 6.66 -7.59
C GLY A 121 0.94 6.82 -6.07
N SER A 122 2.07 6.74 -5.35
CA SER A 122 2.09 6.91 -3.90
C SER A 122 1.74 8.34 -3.46
N SER A 123 2.12 9.36 -4.23
CA SER A 123 1.74 10.75 -3.96
C SER A 123 0.25 11.00 -4.10
N SER A 124 -0.45 10.25 -4.98
CA SER A 124 -1.90 10.31 -5.06
C SER A 124 -2.57 9.86 -3.77
N TRP A 125 -2.01 8.85 -3.09
CA TRP A 125 -2.43 8.42 -1.75
C TRP A 125 -1.92 9.36 -0.66
N GLY A 126 -0.63 9.75 -0.75
CA GLY A 126 0.06 10.55 0.26
C GLY A 126 -0.38 12.02 0.27
N GLY A 127 -0.35 12.67 -0.88
CA GLY A 127 -0.69 14.10 -1.02
C GLY A 127 -2.15 14.37 -1.39
N GLY A 128 -2.85 13.36 -1.93
CA GLY A 128 -4.23 13.51 -2.42
C GLY A 128 -4.31 14.20 -3.78
N VAL A 129 -3.22 14.29 -4.52
CA VAL A 129 -3.11 14.97 -5.81
C VAL A 129 -2.26 14.17 -6.78
N ARG A 130 -2.50 14.34 -8.07
CA ARG A 130 -1.63 13.81 -9.10
C ARG A 130 -0.42 14.71 -9.28
N VAL A 131 0.76 14.11 -9.27
CA VAL A 131 2.04 14.77 -9.56
C VAL A 131 2.70 14.13 -10.78
N PRO A 132 3.70 14.79 -11.41
CA PRO A 132 4.45 14.17 -12.50
C PRO A 132 5.18 12.91 -12.04
N ASN A 133 5.35 11.93 -12.95
CA ASN A 133 6.20 10.78 -12.71
C ASN A 133 7.59 11.22 -12.25
N GLY A 134 8.19 10.49 -11.32
CA GLY A 134 9.47 10.83 -10.71
C GLY A 134 9.39 11.76 -9.50
N SER A 135 8.29 12.48 -9.30
CA SER A 135 8.10 13.43 -8.20
C SER A 135 7.39 12.79 -7.00
N LEU A 136 7.68 13.30 -5.81
CA LEU A 136 7.07 12.89 -4.53
C LEU A 136 6.37 14.11 -3.93
N ASN A 137 5.04 14.15 -4.00
CA ASN A 137 4.21 15.24 -3.46
C ASN A 137 4.62 16.64 -3.92
N VAL A 138 5.24 16.76 -5.11
CA VAL A 138 5.62 18.02 -5.74
C VAL A 138 4.97 18.11 -7.12
N GLY A 139 4.19 19.16 -7.34
CA GLY A 139 3.50 19.42 -8.59
C GLY A 139 4.44 19.88 -9.71
N ALA A 140 3.90 20.00 -10.92
CA ALA A 140 4.67 20.36 -12.13
C ALA A 140 5.34 21.75 -12.03
N ASN A 141 4.72 22.70 -11.33
CA ASN A 141 5.25 24.04 -11.13
C ASN A 141 5.99 24.20 -9.79
N GLY A 142 6.25 23.08 -9.09
CA GLY A 142 6.95 23.08 -7.80
C GLY A 142 6.05 23.25 -6.56
N GLU A 143 4.73 23.15 -6.72
CA GLU A 143 3.79 23.13 -5.59
C GLU A 143 4.14 21.97 -4.66
N GLN A 144 4.11 22.21 -3.37
CA GLN A 144 4.35 21.18 -2.37
C GLN A 144 3.07 20.81 -1.65
N TYR A 145 2.76 19.51 -1.63
CA TYR A 145 1.56 18.98 -0.99
C TYR A 145 1.95 18.23 0.29
N LEU A 146 1.33 18.59 1.41
CA LEU A 146 1.66 18.02 2.70
C LEU A 146 1.28 16.52 2.73
N PRO A 147 2.26 15.61 2.89
CA PRO A 147 2.02 14.16 2.90
C PRO A 147 1.15 13.70 4.06
N ILE A 148 0.39 12.63 3.83
CA ILE A 148 -0.62 12.13 4.78
C ILE A 148 -0.02 11.75 6.14
N LEU A 149 1.17 11.12 6.18
CA LEU A 149 1.78 10.76 7.46
C LEU A 149 2.26 11.98 8.24
N GLN A 150 2.70 13.04 7.57
CA GLN A 150 2.98 14.31 8.24
C GLN A 150 1.72 14.92 8.85
N LYS A 151 0.59 14.95 8.08
CA LYS A 151 -0.71 15.43 8.60
C LYS A 151 -1.13 14.70 9.87
N PHE A 152 -1.00 13.37 9.87
CA PHE A 152 -1.37 12.56 11.02
C PHE A 152 -0.39 12.71 12.19
N LYS A 153 0.91 12.88 11.92
CA LYS A 153 1.91 13.18 12.97
C LYS A 153 1.61 14.53 13.63
N GLN A 154 1.30 15.58 12.84
CA GLN A 154 0.88 16.89 13.35
C GLN A 154 -0.42 16.81 14.17
N ALA A 155 -1.34 15.92 13.81
CA ALA A 155 -2.54 15.63 14.61
C ALA A 155 -2.26 14.82 15.89
N GLY A 156 -1.00 14.47 16.14
CA GLY A 156 -0.52 13.76 17.32
C GLY A 156 -0.76 12.25 17.29
N LYS A 157 -0.98 11.64 16.11
CA LYS A 157 -0.97 10.18 15.96
C LYS A 157 0.46 9.67 15.83
N MET A 158 0.66 8.40 16.16
CA MET A 158 1.87 7.71 15.72
C MET A 158 1.80 7.40 14.23
N VAL A 159 2.97 7.41 13.57
CA VAL A 159 3.07 7.14 12.13
C VAL A 159 4.26 6.24 11.81
N GLY A 160 4.14 5.44 10.75
CA GLY A 160 5.23 4.56 10.33
C GLY A 160 5.06 4.01 8.93
N CYS A 161 6.19 3.56 8.37
CA CYS A 161 6.26 2.80 7.13
C CYS A 161 7.09 1.55 7.32
N VAL A 162 6.66 0.44 6.72
CA VAL A 162 7.45 -0.78 6.58
C VAL A 162 7.36 -1.29 5.14
N THR A 163 8.48 -1.72 4.58
CA THR A 163 8.54 -2.09 3.16
C THR A 163 9.58 -3.18 2.89
N THR A 164 9.47 -3.84 1.74
CA THR A 164 10.47 -4.82 1.26
C THR A 164 11.53 -4.21 0.34
N VAL A 165 11.39 -2.94 -0.05
CA VAL A 165 12.36 -2.16 -0.82
C VAL A 165 13.13 -1.21 0.11
N PRO A 166 14.07 -0.37 -0.37
CA PRO A 166 14.67 0.67 0.47
C PRO A 166 13.58 1.51 1.15
N ILE A 167 13.73 1.79 2.44
CA ILE A 167 12.73 2.59 3.15
C ILE A 167 12.61 4.02 2.58
N THR A 168 13.61 4.47 1.84
CA THR A 168 13.63 5.73 1.11
C THR A 168 13.07 5.63 -0.31
N HIS A 169 12.62 4.43 -0.74
CA HIS A 169 12.04 4.22 -2.07
C HIS A 169 10.75 5.02 -2.26
N ALA A 170 10.34 5.17 -3.52
CA ALA A 170 9.27 6.06 -3.93
C ALA A 170 7.94 5.85 -3.19
N THR A 171 7.53 4.60 -2.96
CA THR A 171 6.24 4.30 -2.36
C THR A 171 6.15 4.73 -0.88
N PRO A 172 7.06 4.31 0.02
CA PRO A 172 7.06 4.85 1.38
C PRO A 172 7.30 6.36 1.41
N ALA A 173 8.20 6.87 0.54
CA ALA A 173 8.52 8.28 0.49
C ALA A 173 7.32 9.16 0.09
N GLY A 174 6.45 8.70 -0.82
CA GLY A 174 5.24 9.42 -1.21
C GLY A 174 4.22 9.59 -0.09
N PHE A 175 4.22 8.73 0.93
CA PHE A 175 3.42 8.92 2.14
C PHE A 175 4.06 9.90 3.13
N CYS A 176 5.35 10.21 2.98
CA CYS A 176 6.17 10.81 4.02
C CYS A 176 6.74 12.19 3.67
N VAL A 177 7.26 12.40 2.46
CA VAL A 177 8.14 13.52 2.14
C VAL A 177 7.75 14.25 0.84
N ASN A 178 8.40 15.40 0.62
CA ASN A 178 8.36 16.13 -0.65
C ASN A 178 9.73 16.05 -1.32
N SER A 179 9.78 15.65 -2.59
CA SER A 179 11.00 15.67 -3.40
C SER A 179 10.66 15.83 -4.88
N LYS A 180 11.43 16.63 -5.59
CA LYS A 180 11.33 16.73 -7.06
C LYS A 180 11.80 15.45 -7.76
N SER A 181 12.57 14.62 -7.07
CA SER A 181 13.10 13.38 -7.63
C SER A 181 13.02 12.24 -6.60
N ARG A 182 12.36 11.14 -6.98
CA ARG A 182 12.35 9.88 -6.21
C ARG A 182 13.74 9.29 -6.02
N ASN A 183 14.69 9.66 -6.86
CA ASN A 183 16.06 9.14 -6.81
C ASN A 183 16.94 9.88 -5.79
N SER A 184 16.48 10.99 -5.20
CA SER A 184 17.20 11.71 -4.14
C SER A 184 17.10 11.00 -2.80
N GLN A 185 17.39 9.69 -2.74
CA GLN A 185 17.14 8.85 -1.58
C GLN A 185 18.00 9.22 -0.36
N GLU A 186 19.20 9.77 -0.58
CA GLU A 186 20.02 10.32 0.52
C GLU A 186 19.33 11.52 1.20
N ASP A 187 18.74 12.43 0.41
CA ASP A 187 17.99 13.58 0.93
C ASP A 187 16.70 13.13 1.61
N ILE A 188 16.03 12.11 1.07
CA ILE A 188 14.82 11.52 1.66
C ILE A 188 15.15 10.95 3.04
N ALA A 189 16.28 10.25 3.20
CA ALA A 189 16.73 9.76 4.51
C ALA A 189 16.97 10.91 5.51
N GLY A 190 17.49 12.05 5.03
CA GLY A 190 17.62 13.28 5.83
C GLY A 190 16.28 13.83 6.28
N GLN A 191 15.31 13.93 5.38
CA GLN A 191 13.95 14.38 5.71
C GLN A 191 13.28 13.48 6.74
N TYR A 192 13.45 12.14 6.66
CA TYR A 192 12.92 11.22 7.66
C TYR A 192 13.45 11.49 9.08
N LEU A 193 14.72 11.85 9.19
CA LEU A 193 15.31 12.23 10.47
C LEU A 193 14.60 13.45 11.07
N ASP A 194 14.25 14.45 10.25
CA ASP A 194 13.61 15.68 10.72
C ASP A 194 12.13 15.50 11.07
N LEU A 195 11.45 14.57 10.41
CA LEU A 195 10.02 14.32 10.60
C LEU A 195 9.68 13.54 11.88
N ASN A 196 10.66 12.93 12.54
CA ASN A 196 10.49 12.19 13.80
C ASN A 196 9.38 11.12 13.75
N PHE A 197 9.32 10.33 12.68
CA PHE A 197 8.35 9.23 12.57
C PHE A 197 8.63 8.13 13.57
N ASP A 198 7.60 7.39 13.97
CA ASP A 198 7.69 6.44 15.06
C ASP A 198 8.29 5.09 14.65
N VAL A 199 8.08 4.69 13.38
CA VAL A 199 8.62 3.45 12.82
C VAL A 199 8.96 3.65 11.34
N MET A 200 10.19 3.31 10.98
CA MET A 200 10.66 3.28 9.59
C MET A 200 11.49 1.99 9.41
N MET A 201 11.01 1.04 8.61
CA MET A 201 11.71 -0.25 8.42
C MET A 201 11.66 -0.72 6.96
N GLY A 202 12.81 -1.16 6.44
CA GLY A 202 12.97 -1.66 5.07
C GLY A 202 14.41 -2.02 4.75
N GLY A 203 14.78 -1.94 3.47
CA GLY A 203 16.17 -1.99 3.01
C GLY A 203 16.79 -0.60 2.92
N GLY A 204 17.95 -0.48 2.21
CA GLY A 204 18.54 0.78 1.80
C GLY A 204 19.76 1.23 2.62
N ASN A 205 20.57 0.31 3.15
CA ASN A 205 21.80 0.64 3.90
C ASN A 205 22.68 1.67 3.18
N GLN A 206 22.75 1.61 1.86
CA GLN A 206 23.50 2.55 1.03
C GLN A 206 23.10 4.03 1.22
N TYR A 207 21.91 4.32 1.71
CA TYR A 207 21.42 5.67 1.96
C TYR A 207 21.55 6.12 3.42
N PHE A 208 22.04 5.25 4.30
CA PHE A 208 22.17 5.52 5.73
C PHE A 208 23.61 5.42 6.24
N ALA A 209 24.43 4.50 5.70
CA ALA A 209 25.79 4.26 6.15
C ALA A 209 26.77 5.33 5.64
N ALA A 210 27.63 5.87 6.51
CA ALA A 210 28.55 6.93 6.18
C ALA A 210 29.57 6.58 5.06
N ASP A 211 29.99 5.32 4.99
CA ASP A 211 30.91 4.82 3.97
C ASP A 211 30.27 4.70 2.58
N LYS A 212 28.94 4.64 2.51
CA LYS A 212 28.16 4.49 1.27
C LYS A 212 27.65 5.82 0.73
N ARG A 213 27.26 6.73 1.60
CA ARG A 213 26.70 8.02 1.23
C ARG A 213 27.76 8.94 0.61
N LYS A 214 27.33 9.77 -0.34
CA LYS A 214 28.21 10.78 -1.00
C LYS A 214 28.66 11.86 -0.04
N ASP A 215 27.77 12.27 0.89
CA ASP A 215 28.03 13.31 1.90
C ASP A 215 28.78 12.78 3.14
N LYS A 216 29.07 11.48 3.18
CA LYS A 216 29.72 10.79 4.30
C LYS A 216 29.01 10.94 5.64
N ALA A 217 27.74 11.35 5.66
CA ALA A 217 26.95 11.49 6.87
C ALA A 217 26.57 10.10 7.43
N ASP A 218 26.87 9.87 8.68
CA ASP A 218 26.39 8.68 9.41
C ASP A 218 24.93 8.92 9.86
N MET A 219 23.98 8.48 9.05
CA MET A 219 22.56 8.63 9.38
C MET A 219 22.16 7.74 10.56
N TYR A 220 22.79 6.57 10.74
CA TYR A 220 22.51 5.73 11.89
C TYR A 220 22.86 6.42 13.21
N ALA A 221 24.04 7.03 13.27
CA ALA A 221 24.45 7.81 14.45
C ALA A 221 23.50 9.00 14.69
N LYS A 222 23.09 9.69 13.62
CA LYS A 222 22.14 10.82 13.74
C LYS A 222 20.76 10.38 14.26
N PHE A 223 20.22 9.26 13.77
CA PHE A 223 18.97 8.69 14.26
C PHE A 223 19.10 8.23 15.72
N ALA A 224 20.20 7.54 16.08
CA ALA A 224 20.47 7.13 17.45
C ALA A 224 20.54 8.34 18.40
N ALA A 225 21.21 9.43 17.99
CA ALA A 225 21.29 10.68 18.76
C ALA A 225 19.90 11.34 18.97
N LYS A 226 18.95 11.13 18.06
CA LYS A 226 17.53 11.55 18.22
C LYS A 226 16.69 10.55 19.04
N GLY A 227 17.29 9.52 19.62
CA GLY A 227 16.64 8.56 20.51
C GLY A 227 16.00 7.38 19.81
N TYR A 228 16.26 7.17 18.50
CA TYR A 228 15.83 5.97 17.80
C TYR A 228 16.61 4.74 18.22
N GLN A 229 15.94 3.62 18.27
CA GLN A 229 16.58 2.33 18.25
C GLN A 229 16.87 1.97 16.79
N VAL A 230 18.16 1.84 16.47
CA VAL A 230 18.62 1.44 15.13
C VAL A 230 18.78 -0.06 15.13
N ALA A 231 18.11 -0.74 14.18
CA ALA A 231 18.19 -2.17 13.96
C ALA A 231 18.68 -2.45 12.54
N LYS A 232 19.75 -3.23 12.41
CA LYS A 232 20.32 -3.67 11.13
C LYS A 232 20.09 -5.17 10.88
N THR A 233 19.62 -5.88 11.90
CA THR A 233 19.30 -7.29 11.84
C THR A 233 17.90 -7.56 12.42
N ARG A 234 17.37 -8.74 12.03
CA ARG A 234 16.12 -9.26 12.60
C ARG A 234 16.19 -9.35 14.12
N THR A 235 17.29 -9.85 14.67
CA THR A 235 17.47 -10.00 16.11
C THR A 235 17.43 -8.66 16.83
N GLU A 236 18.11 -7.64 16.32
CA GLU A 236 18.08 -6.27 16.86
C GLU A 236 16.67 -5.67 16.80
N MET A 237 15.97 -5.86 15.68
CA MET A 237 14.58 -5.42 15.55
C MET A 237 13.66 -6.08 16.58
N MET A 238 13.78 -7.38 16.76
CA MET A 238 12.93 -8.13 17.70
C MET A 238 13.19 -7.71 19.15
N SER A 239 14.44 -7.44 19.52
CA SER A 239 14.83 -6.99 20.86
C SER A 239 14.56 -5.51 21.13
N ALA A 240 14.31 -4.70 20.11
CA ALA A 240 14.00 -3.28 20.29
C ALA A 240 12.78 -3.07 21.19
N SER A 241 12.88 -2.12 22.14
CA SER A 241 11.76 -1.76 23.00
C SER A 241 10.60 -1.14 22.22
N ASN A 242 9.38 -1.34 22.71
CA ASN A 242 8.21 -0.67 22.14
C ASN A 242 8.00 0.77 22.65
N ASP A 243 8.88 1.30 23.46
CA ASP A 243 8.76 2.65 24.05
C ASP A 243 9.44 3.73 23.21
N LYS A 244 10.40 3.36 22.37
CA LYS A 244 11.21 4.27 21.56
C LYS A 244 10.90 4.12 20.07
N PRO A 245 11.11 5.16 19.25
CA PRO A 245 11.00 5.05 17.80
C PRO A 245 12.05 4.07 17.26
N VAL A 246 11.75 3.44 16.12
CA VAL A 246 12.61 2.41 15.51
C VAL A 246 12.92 2.80 14.08
N LEU A 247 14.22 2.77 13.75
CA LEU A 247 14.74 2.72 12.39
C LEU A 247 15.30 1.32 12.14
N GLY A 248 14.74 0.58 11.20
CA GLY A 248 15.23 -0.75 10.78
C GLY A 248 15.69 -0.74 9.33
N VAL A 249 16.95 -1.12 9.07
CA VAL A 249 17.49 -1.18 7.70
C VAL A 249 18.20 -2.52 7.53
N PHE A 250 17.58 -3.44 6.74
CA PHE A 250 17.92 -4.88 6.74
C PHE A 250 18.53 -5.39 5.43
N GLY A 251 19.02 -4.52 4.58
CA GLY A 251 19.66 -4.88 3.32
C GLY A 251 20.38 -3.69 2.70
N GLU A 252 21.36 -3.96 1.84
CA GLU A 252 22.10 -2.89 1.15
C GLU A 252 21.19 -2.03 0.28
N ASP A 253 20.33 -2.70 -0.52
CA ASP A 253 19.26 -2.13 -1.31
C ASP A 253 17.93 -2.68 -0.78
N ALA A 254 17.15 -3.42 -1.56
CA ALA A 254 15.95 -4.11 -1.07
C ALA A 254 16.31 -5.30 -0.17
N ILE A 255 15.38 -5.73 0.68
CA ILE A 255 15.52 -7.01 1.39
C ILE A 255 15.34 -8.18 0.40
N PRO A 256 15.89 -9.39 0.68
CA PRO A 256 15.72 -10.56 -0.16
C PRO A 256 14.25 -10.89 -0.47
N TYR A 257 13.99 -11.56 -1.60
CA TYR A 257 12.67 -12.12 -1.84
C TYR A 257 12.26 -13.09 -0.72
N TYR A 258 10.98 -13.15 -0.42
CA TYR A 258 10.46 -13.99 0.65
C TYR A 258 10.81 -15.47 0.46
N ILE A 259 10.81 -15.95 -0.80
CA ILE A 259 11.17 -17.32 -1.12
C ILE A 259 12.67 -17.58 -0.85
N ASP A 260 13.55 -16.66 -1.23
CA ASP A 260 15.00 -16.79 -1.01
C ASP A 260 15.32 -16.78 0.48
N ARG A 261 14.72 -15.81 1.21
CA ARG A 261 14.86 -15.73 2.66
C ARG A 261 14.42 -17.04 3.34
N ASN A 262 13.31 -17.63 2.92
CA ASN A 262 12.80 -18.84 3.57
C ASN A 262 13.57 -20.11 3.22
N ASN A 263 14.37 -20.09 2.17
CA ASN A 263 15.24 -21.20 1.77
C ASN A 263 16.69 -21.03 2.26
N ASP A 264 17.00 -19.93 2.93
CA ASP A 264 18.32 -19.63 3.47
C ASP A 264 18.25 -19.42 4.99
N ALA A 265 18.90 -20.30 5.75
CA ALA A 265 18.87 -20.30 7.21
C ALA A 265 19.54 -19.04 7.81
N GLU A 266 20.55 -18.48 7.14
CA GLU A 266 21.22 -17.26 7.60
C GLU A 266 20.36 -16.02 7.36
N LEU A 267 19.72 -15.93 6.19
CA LEU A 267 18.78 -14.87 5.90
C LEU A 267 17.57 -14.89 6.84
N GLN A 268 17.08 -16.07 7.24
CA GLN A 268 16.01 -16.18 8.23
C GLN A 268 16.38 -15.60 9.61
N LYS A 269 17.66 -15.69 9.98
CA LYS A 269 18.16 -15.15 11.26
C LYS A 269 18.40 -13.64 11.18
N THR A 270 18.93 -13.18 10.06
CA THR A 270 19.46 -11.81 9.92
C THR A 270 18.44 -10.83 9.34
N VAL A 271 17.56 -11.27 8.43
CA VAL A 271 16.59 -10.41 7.74
C VAL A 271 15.17 -10.69 8.21
N PRO A 272 14.43 -9.70 8.74
CA PRO A 272 13.02 -9.88 9.09
C PRO A 272 12.15 -10.04 7.84
N SER A 273 11.06 -10.78 7.97
CA SER A 273 9.99 -10.78 6.97
C SER A 273 9.15 -9.49 7.06
N LEU A 274 8.41 -9.17 5.99
CA LEU A 274 7.47 -8.04 6.01
C LEU A 274 6.43 -8.19 7.14
N ALA A 275 5.95 -9.41 7.39
CA ALA A 275 5.01 -9.68 8.47
C ALA A 275 5.60 -9.40 9.86
N GLU A 276 6.86 -9.76 10.10
CA GLU A 276 7.55 -9.47 11.37
C GLU A 276 7.77 -7.97 11.56
N MET A 277 8.17 -7.25 10.50
CA MET A 277 8.29 -5.78 10.54
C MET A 277 6.93 -5.11 10.81
N ALA A 278 5.88 -5.57 10.13
CA ALA A 278 4.52 -5.06 10.36
C ALA A 278 4.03 -5.30 11.78
N GLN A 279 4.26 -6.50 12.32
CA GLN A 279 3.90 -6.83 13.71
C GLN A 279 4.65 -5.95 14.71
N LYS A 280 5.97 -5.77 14.52
CA LYS A 280 6.80 -4.89 15.36
C LYS A 280 6.30 -3.44 15.34
N ALA A 281 5.94 -2.94 14.16
CA ALA A 281 5.38 -1.59 14.00
C ALA A 281 4.02 -1.45 14.72
N ILE A 282 3.14 -2.43 14.56
CA ILE A 282 1.84 -2.45 15.26
C ILE A 282 2.05 -2.48 16.78
N ASP A 283 2.93 -3.36 17.28
CA ASP A 283 3.20 -3.50 18.72
C ASP A 283 3.75 -2.21 19.32
N ARG A 284 4.58 -1.47 18.57
CA ARG A 284 5.07 -0.14 18.96
C ARG A 284 3.94 0.90 19.07
N MET A 285 2.94 0.85 18.17
CA MET A 285 2.00 1.96 18.00
C MET A 285 0.58 1.70 18.53
N LYS A 286 0.18 0.43 18.72
CA LYS A 286 -1.21 0.03 19.02
C LYS A 286 -1.80 0.66 20.29
N ASN A 287 -0.97 0.93 21.28
CA ASN A 287 -1.42 1.45 22.58
C ASN A 287 -1.47 2.98 22.64
N HIS A 288 -1.10 3.67 21.55
CA HIS A 288 -1.10 5.14 21.54
C HIS A 288 -2.53 5.70 21.71
N PRO A 289 -2.75 6.68 22.63
CA PRO A 289 -4.11 7.16 22.95
C PRO A 289 -4.83 7.76 21.75
N LYS A 290 -4.12 8.45 20.86
CA LYS A 290 -4.69 9.00 19.61
C LYS A 290 -4.67 8.01 18.43
N GLY A 291 -4.14 6.79 18.63
CA GLY A 291 -3.99 5.79 17.57
C GLY A 291 -2.84 6.06 16.62
N PHE A 292 -2.79 5.32 15.52
CA PHE A 292 -1.71 5.40 14.55
C PHE A 292 -2.20 5.34 13.11
N VAL A 293 -1.33 5.75 12.20
CA VAL A 293 -1.45 5.53 10.76
C VAL A 293 -0.14 4.97 10.23
N MET A 294 -0.20 3.89 9.48
CA MET A 294 0.99 3.29 8.89
C MET A 294 0.75 2.79 7.48
N GLN A 295 1.82 2.73 6.71
CA GLN A 295 1.89 2.09 5.41
C GLN A 295 2.71 0.80 5.54
N ILE A 296 2.22 -0.29 4.95
CA ILE A 296 2.90 -1.57 4.81
C ILE A 296 2.97 -1.88 3.33
N GLU A 297 4.17 -2.08 2.80
CA GLU A 297 4.37 -2.28 1.38
C GLU A 297 5.10 -3.58 1.06
N SER A 298 4.54 -4.33 0.12
CA SER A 298 5.26 -5.35 -0.63
C SER A 298 5.75 -4.76 -1.95
N GLY A 299 6.87 -4.04 -1.91
CA GLY A 299 7.41 -3.31 -3.07
C GLY A 299 8.02 -4.24 -4.11
N LYS A 300 8.56 -5.40 -3.70
CA LYS A 300 9.19 -6.37 -4.62
C LYS A 300 8.21 -7.17 -5.47
N VAL A 301 6.92 -6.92 -5.40
CA VAL A 301 5.94 -7.47 -6.36
C VAL A 301 6.10 -6.82 -7.74
N ASP A 302 6.62 -5.60 -7.80
CA ASP A 302 6.90 -4.83 -9.02
C ASP A 302 8.18 -5.30 -9.76
N TRP A 303 9.02 -6.13 -9.15
CA TRP A 303 10.36 -6.50 -9.66
C TRP A 303 10.46 -7.97 -10.08
#